data_296ab65f00fdb8c1c0fda7e9e375976a
#
_entry.id   296ab65f00fdb8c1c0fda7e9e375976a
#
_cell.length_a   1.000
_cell.length_b   1.000
_cell.length_c   1.000
_cell.angle_alpha   90.00
_cell.angle_beta   90.00
_cell.angle_gamma   90.00
#
_symmetry.space_group_name_H-M   'P 1'
#
loop_
_entity.id
_entity.type
_entity.pdbx_description
1 polymer ?
#
loop_
_entity_poly.entity_id
_entity_poly.type
_entity_poly.pdbx_seq_one_letter_code
_entity_poly.pdbx_strand_id
1 'polypeptide(L)'
;MLTGALLVSTECAAGFKDSVHAYIILVGIKHPDIVLRQAILETGWFQSKMLMDKNNLFGFRSTKKYMRFESWQASIDYYKAWQEEYYTNPDEDYYAFLKRIRYARTKEYIWTLKHIKTERSTGAPLPTPKPKSTQPATTKKPPQ
;
A
#
# COMPACT_ATOMS: atom_id res chain seq x y z
N MET A 1 -33.85 -18.80 -0.76
CA MET A 1 -32.75 -18.79 0.22
C MET A 1 -31.39 -18.73 -0.50
N LEU A 2 -31.15 -17.72 -1.33
CA LEU A 2 -29.88 -17.56 -2.03
C LEU A 2 -29.39 -16.10 -2.04
N THR A 3 -29.65 -15.39 -0.95
CA THR A 3 -29.21 -13.99 -0.78
C THR A 3 -27.91 -13.84 0.02
N GLY A 4 -27.28 -14.95 0.39
CA GLY A 4 -26.07 -14.92 1.23
C GLY A 4 -24.75 -14.84 0.47
N ALA A 5 -24.71 -15.20 -0.81
CA ALA A 5 -23.43 -15.35 -1.53
C ALA A 5 -22.86 -14.03 -2.09
N LEU A 6 -23.69 -13.02 -2.32
CA LEU A 6 -23.22 -11.72 -2.83
C LEU A 6 -22.69 -10.78 -1.75
N LEU A 7 -23.10 -10.98 -0.50
CA LEU A 7 -22.65 -10.17 0.64
C LEU A 7 -21.23 -10.55 1.10
N VAL A 8 -20.82 -11.80 0.89
CA VAL A 8 -19.52 -12.31 1.38
C VAL A 8 -18.34 -11.68 0.66
N SER A 9 -18.45 -11.33 -0.63
CA SER A 9 -17.33 -10.74 -1.37
C SER A 9 -17.09 -9.26 -1.07
N THR A 10 -18.15 -8.53 -0.72
CA THR A 10 -18.04 -7.11 -0.33
C THR A 10 -17.57 -6.94 1.11
N GLU A 11 -18.00 -7.78 2.00
CA GLU A 11 -17.52 -7.82 3.38
C GLU A 11 -16.06 -8.26 3.47
N CYS A 12 -15.63 -9.17 2.58
CA CYS A 12 -14.26 -9.67 2.56
C CYS A 12 -13.23 -8.58 2.21
N ALA A 13 -13.53 -7.67 1.26
CA ALA A 13 -12.62 -6.59 0.88
C ALA A 13 -12.54 -5.50 1.94
N ALA A 14 -13.68 -5.13 2.57
CA ALA A 14 -13.70 -4.20 3.70
C ALA A 14 -13.00 -4.81 4.92
N GLY A 15 -13.27 -6.07 5.23
CA GLY A 15 -12.64 -6.79 6.32
C GLY A 15 -11.12 -6.94 6.13
N PHE A 16 -10.65 -7.17 4.90
CA PHE A 16 -9.22 -7.28 4.62
C PHE A 16 -8.50 -5.94 4.81
N LYS A 17 -9.07 -4.85 4.33
CA LYS A 17 -8.53 -3.50 4.56
C LYS A 17 -8.40 -3.23 6.07
N ASP A 18 -9.42 -3.55 6.83
CA ASP A 18 -9.42 -3.33 8.28
C ASP A 18 -8.40 -4.22 8.98
N SER A 19 -8.22 -5.46 8.52
CA SER A 19 -7.17 -6.35 9.02
C SER A 19 -5.78 -5.82 8.73
N VAL A 20 -5.55 -5.30 7.53
CA VAL A 20 -4.28 -4.66 7.15
C VAL A 20 -4.02 -3.43 8.03
N HIS A 21 -5.01 -2.57 8.21
CA HIS A 21 -4.88 -1.38 9.05
C HIS A 21 -4.59 -1.74 10.50
N ALA A 22 -5.34 -2.69 11.05
CA ALA A 22 -5.13 -3.17 12.42
C ALA A 22 -3.72 -3.73 12.62
N TYR A 23 -3.20 -4.48 11.67
CA TYR A 23 -1.85 -5.02 11.76
C TYR A 23 -0.76 -3.94 11.64
N ILE A 24 -0.95 -2.96 10.76
CA ILE A 24 -0.06 -1.79 10.66
C ILE A 24 0.05 -1.08 12.01
N ILE A 25 -1.09 -0.87 12.69
CA ILE A 25 -1.13 -0.24 14.01
C ILE A 25 -0.47 -1.16 15.06
N LEU A 26 -0.81 -2.44 15.03
CA LEU A 26 -0.31 -3.44 15.99
C LEU A 26 1.23 -3.50 16.05
N VAL A 27 1.89 -3.49 14.89
CA VAL A 27 3.35 -3.56 14.82
C VAL A 27 4.02 -2.20 15.07
N GLY A 28 3.24 -1.14 15.28
CA GLY A 28 3.76 0.18 15.64
C GLY A 28 4.37 0.96 14.48
N ILE A 29 3.85 0.78 13.26
CA ILE A 29 4.23 1.63 12.13
C ILE A 29 3.76 3.05 12.37
N LYS A 30 4.64 4.01 12.14
CA LYS A 30 4.33 5.45 12.24
C LYS A 30 3.49 5.87 11.04
N HIS A 31 2.57 6.80 11.28
CA HIS A 31 1.63 7.30 10.26
C HIS A 31 0.80 6.18 9.60
N PRO A 32 0.10 5.37 10.41
CA PRO A 32 -0.57 4.16 9.91
C PRO A 32 -1.60 4.44 8.81
N ASP A 33 -2.28 5.58 8.85
CA ASP A 33 -3.26 5.96 7.82
C ASP A 33 -2.61 6.24 6.47
N ILE A 34 -1.44 6.86 6.47
CA ILE A 34 -0.68 7.11 5.23
C ILE A 34 -0.16 5.79 4.68
N VAL A 35 0.34 4.92 5.54
CA VAL A 35 0.85 3.60 5.14
C VAL A 35 -0.28 2.71 4.61
N LEU A 36 -1.46 2.76 5.20
CA LEU A 36 -2.64 2.09 4.65
C LEU A 36 -2.97 2.61 3.24
N ARG A 37 -2.93 3.93 3.03
CA ARG A 37 -3.14 4.52 1.71
C ARG A 37 -2.10 4.04 0.69
N GLN A 38 -0.85 3.86 1.11
CA GLN A 38 0.17 3.27 0.24
C GLN A 38 -0.20 1.83 -0.15
N ALA A 39 -0.60 1.00 0.80
CA ALA A 39 -1.02 -0.36 0.52
C ALA A 39 -2.22 -0.40 -0.45
N ILE A 40 -3.20 0.46 -0.24
CA ILE A 40 -4.37 0.59 -1.13
C ILE A 40 -3.92 0.99 -2.54
N LEU A 41 -3.08 2.01 -2.66
CA LEU A 41 -2.62 2.52 -3.95
C LEU A 41 -1.80 1.48 -4.71
N GLU A 42 -0.87 0.84 -4.02
CA GLU A 42 0.05 -0.12 -4.62
C GLU A 42 -0.63 -1.40 -5.07
N THR A 43 -1.69 -1.78 -4.41
CA THR A 43 -2.42 -3.02 -4.70
C THR A 43 -3.73 -2.79 -5.48
N GLY A 44 -4.05 -1.56 -5.84
CA GLY A 44 -5.34 -1.26 -6.48
C GLY A 44 -6.51 -1.74 -5.64
N TRP A 45 -6.60 -1.31 -4.38
CA TRP A 45 -7.62 -1.76 -3.45
C TRP A 45 -7.57 -3.26 -3.16
N PHE A 46 -6.36 -3.81 -2.98
CA PHE A 46 -6.13 -5.21 -2.63
C PHE A 46 -6.59 -6.21 -3.69
N GLN A 47 -6.66 -5.78 -4.95
CA GLN A 47 -7.10 -6.62 -6.07
C GLN A 47 -5.98 -7.01 -7.03
N SER A 48 -4.75 -6.57 -6.75
CA SER A 48 -3.65 -6.82 -7.67
C SER A 48 -3.19 -8.27 -7.65
N LYS A 49 -2.84 -8.76 -8.83
CA LYS A 49 -2.20 -10.06 -8.97
C LYS A 49 -0.89 -10.15 -8.17
N MET A 50 -0.17 -9.06 -8.05
CA MET A 50 1.06 -9.01 -7.24
C MET A 50 0.79 -9.33 -5.77
N LEU A 51 -0.29 -8.80 -5.20
CA LEU A 51 -0.66 -9.13 -3.83
C LEU A 51 -1.01 -10.61 -3.70
N MET A 52 -1.84 -11.13 -4.61
CA MET A 52 -2.27 -12.53 -4.58
C MET A 52 -1.12 -13.51 -4.75
N ASP A 53 -0.19 -13.22 -5.65
CA ASP A 53 0.93 -14.11 -5.97
C ASP A 53 2.13 -13.96 -5.04
N LYS A 54 2.32 -12.78 -4.44
CA LYS A 54 3.56 -12.44 -3.74
C LYS A 54 3.38 -11.88 -2.33
N ASN A 55 2.16 -11.72 -1.87
CA ASN A 55 1.84 -11.13 -0.57
C ASN A 55 2.51 -9.76 -0.33
N ASN A 56 2.72 -8.99 -1.40
CA ASN A 56 3.50 -7.76 -1.38
C ASN A 56 2.55 -6.55 -1.44
N LEU A 57 2.26 -5.98 -0.27
CA LEU A 57 1.32 -4.86 -0.14
C LEU A 57 1.87 -3.52 -0.64
N PHE A 58 3.18 -3.36 -0.71
CA PHE A 58 3.81 -2.05 -0.92
C PHE A 58 4.64 -1.96 -2.19
N GLY A 59 4.62 -2.99 -3.02
CA GLY A 59 5.38 -3.02 -4.24
C GLY A 59 6.90 -3.06 -4.04
N PHE A 60 7.38 -3.64 -2.95
CA PHE A 60 8.80 -3.78 -2.70
C PHE A 60 9.50 -4.60 -3.78
N ARG A 61 10.69 -4.16 -4.11
CA ARG A 61 11.52 -4.81 -5.14
C ARG A 61 12.91 -5.09 -4.61
N SER A 62 13.42 -6.25 -4.99
CA SER A 62 14.83 -6.57 -4.87
C SER A 62 15.42 -6.50 -6.27
N THR A 63 16.36 -5.61 -6.50
CA THR A 63 16.93 -5.33 -7.82
C THR A 63 15.88 -5.03 -8.90
N LYS A 64 15.52 -6.00 -9.75
CA LYS A 64 14.55 -5.83 -10.85
C LYS A 64 13.23 -6.54 -10.63
N LYS A 65 13.10 -7.38 -9.59
CA LYS A 65 11.93 -8.20 -9.35
C LYS A 65 11.17 -7.79 -8.11
N TYR A 66 9.85 -7.92 -8.15
CA TYR A 66 9.04 -7.76 -6.95
C TYR A 66 9.36 -8.84 -5.93
N MET A 67 9.51 -8.43 -4.68
CA MET A 67 9.73 -9.34 -3.56
C MET A 67 8.49 -10.19 -3.30
N ARG A 68 8.74 -11.43 -2.87
CA ARG A 68 7.71 -12.34 -2.39
C ARG A 68 7.83 -12.46 -0.88
N PHE A 69 6.71 -12.40 -0.20
CA PHE A 69 6.62 -12.62 1.23
C PHE A 69 5.81 -13.88 1.53
N GLU A 70 6.04 -14.47 2.70
CA GLU A 70 5.31 -15.65 3.16
C GLU A 70 3.83 -15.35 3.45
N SER A 71 3.56 -14.11 3.86
CA SER A 71 2.22 -13.62 4.16
C SER A 71 2.16 -12.11 3.90
N TRP A 72 0.96 -11.55 3.81
CA TRP A 72 0.80 -10.11 3.71
C TRP A 72 1.29 -9.40 4.98
N GLN A 73 1.18 -10.05 6.15
CA GLN A 73 1.74 -9.55 7.41
C GLN A 73 3.25 -9.39 7.33
N ALA A 74 3.94 -10.37 6.74
CA ALA A 74 5.39 -10.31 6.56
C ALA A 74 5.82 -9.11 5.72
N SER A 75 5.01 -8.68 4.74
CA SER A 75 5.29 -7.46 3.98
C SER A 75 5.14 -6.19 4.83
N ILE A 76 4.25 -6.20 5.81
CA ILE A 76 4.08 -5.10 6.78
C ILE A 76 5.26 -5.08 7.76
N ASP A 77 5.69 -6.23 8.26
CA ASP A 77 6.87 -6.33 9.12
C ASP A 77 8.13 -5.81 8.40
N TYR A 78 8.25 -6.12 7.14
CA TYR A 78 9.33 -5.60 6.30
C TYR A 78 9.24 -4.08 6.14
N TYR A 79 8.02 -3.54 5.93
CA TYR A 79 7.81 -2.10 5.90
C TYR A 79 8.20 -1.44 7.22
N LYS A 80 7.86 -2.05 8.35
CA LYS A 80 8.23 -1.56 9.68
C LYS A 80 9.74 -1.41 9.82
N ALA A 81 10.49 -2.45 9.49
CA ALA A 81 11.96 -2.42 9.54
C ALA A 81 12.54 -1.35 8.59
N TRP A 82 11.99 -1.25 7.38
CA TRP A 82 12.36 -0.23 6.41
C TRP A 82 12.06 1.19 6.93
N GLN A 83 10.90 1.40 7.52
CA GLN A 83 10.54 2.70 8.08
C GLN A 83 11.49 3.11 9.21
N GLU A 84 11.84 2.18 10.10
CA GLU A 84 12.77 2.44 11.19
C GLU A 84 14.16 2.83 10.69
N GLU A 85 14.60 2.24 9.59
CA GLU A 85 15.90 2.55 8.99
C GLU A 85 15.93 3.93 8.32
N TYR A 86 14.88 4.33 7.62
CA TYR A 86 14.90 5.51 6.76
C TYR A 86 14.15 6.72 7.32
N TYR A 87 13.13 6.52 8.13
CA TYR A 87 12.37 7.59 8.76
C TYR A 87 12.91 7.87 10.17
N THR A 88 14.02 8.58 10.22
CA THR A 88 14.77 8.83 11.47
C THR A 88 14.39 10.13 12.18
N ASN A 89 13.73 11.05 11.50
CA ASN A 89 13.27 12.30 12.10
C ASN A 89 11.74 12.27 12.29
N PRO A 90 11.25 12.10 13.53
CA PRO A 90 9.80 12.02 13.78
C PRO A 90 9.04 13.32 13.51
N ASP A 91 9.75 14.45 13.44
CA ASP A 91 9.16 15.77 13.17
C ASP A 91 9.02 16.04 11.66
N GLU A 92 9.63 15.21 10.81
CA GLU A 92 9.48 15.34 9.37
C GLU A 92 8.07 14.93 8.92
N ASP A 93 7.41 15.78 8.12
CA ASP A 93 6.14 15.40 7.49
C ASP A 93 6.32 14.12 6.66
N TYR A 94 5.44 13.13 6.86
CA TYR A 94 5.62 11.81 6.26
C TYR A 94 5.48 11.82 4.74
N TYR A 95 4.63 12.68 4.18
CA TYR A 95 4.56 12.85 2.72
C TYR A 95 5.83 13.49 2.17
N ALA A 96 6.39 14.48 2.90
CA ALA A 96 7.67 15.08 2.54
C ALA A 96 8.80 14.04 2.60
N PHE A 97 8.82 13.19 3.61
CA PHE A 97 9.74 12.06 3.70
C PHE A 97 9.65 11.13 2.48
N LEU A 98 8.44 10.66 2.15
CA LEU A 98 8.22 9.79 0.99
C LEU A 98 8.68 10.42 -0.33
N LYS A 99 8.49 11.74 -0.47
CA LYS A 99 8.96 12.50 -1.63
C LYS A 99 10.48 12.59 -1.64
N ARG A 100 11.10 12.89 -0.51
CA ARG A 100 12.55 13.04 -0.35
C ARG A 100 13.31 11.76 -0.71
N ILE A 101 12.83 10.62 -0.23
CA ILE A 101 13.44 9.32 -0.52
C ILE A 101 13.06 8.76 -1.88
N ARG A 102 12.22 9.47 -2.62
CA ARG A 102 11.70 9.04 -3.93
C ARG A 102 11.03 7.67 -3.88
N TYR A 103 10.13 7.48 -2.90
CA TYR A 103 9.37 6.24 -2.77
C TYR A 103 8.70 5.82 -4.09
N ALA A 104 8.19 6.80 -4.82
CA ALA A 104 7.75 6.64 -6.19
C ALA A 104 8.32 7.76 -7.07
N ARG A 105 8.54 7.46 -8.34
CA ARG A 105 9.14 8.41 -9.30
C ARG A 105 8.17 9.45 -9.84
N THR A 106 6.88 9.18 -9.80
CA THR A 106 5.87 10.08 -10.34
C THR A 106 5.57 11.21 -9.37
N LYS A 107 5.52 12.44 -9.88
CA LYS A 107 5.17 13.61 -9.06
C LYS A 107 3.76 13.53 -8.51
N GLU A 108 2.89 12.82 -9.21
CA GLU A 108 1.48 12.63 -8.85
C GLU A 108 1.28 11.65 -7.69
N TYR A 109 2.30 10.88 -7.32
CA TYR A 109 2.17 9.85 -6.28
C TYR A 109 1.68 10.43 -4.96
N ILE A 110 2.31 11.47 -4.47
CA ILE A 110 1.94 12.10 -3.20
C ILE A 110 0.54 12.71 -3.28
N TRP A 111 0.23 13.36 -4.41
CA TRP A 111 -1.11 13.91 -4.61
C TRP A 111 -2.17 12.80 -4.58
N THR A 112 -1.96 11.73 -5.33
CA THR A 112 -2.87 10.57 -5.38
C THR A 112 -3.03 9.97 -3.99
N LEU A 113 -1.92 9.79 -3.28
CA LEU A 113 -1.90 9.21 -1.94
C LEU A 113 -2.76 10.03 -0.95
N LYS A 114 -2.66 11.36 -0.99
CA LYS A 114 -3.46 12.28 -0.16
C LYS A 114 -4.95 12.20 -0.47
N HIS A 115 -5.33 11.83 -1.70
CA HIS A 115 -6.73 11.80 -2.15
C HIS A 115 -7.38 10.41 -2.01
N ILE A 116 -6.65 9.41 -1.56
CA ILE A 116 -7.24 8.10 -1.25
C ILE A 116 -8.09 8.22 0.01
N LYS A 117 -9.37 7.91 -0.14
CA LYS A 117 -10.32 7.85 0.98
C LYS A 117 -10.33 6.43 1.54
N THR A 118 -9.81 6.26 2.74
CA THR A 118 -9.73 4.96 3.41
C THR A 118 -11.09 4.46 3.90
N GLU A 119 -12.05 5.37 4.08
CA GLU A 119 -13.41 5.09 4.56
C GLU A 119 -14.39 4.73 3.43
N ARG A 120 -13.85 4.39 2.29
CA ARG A 120 -14.68 4.14 1.13
C ARG A 120 -15.57 2.93 1.33
N SER A 121 -16.88 3.14 1.20
CA SER A 121 -17.80 2.02 1.05
C SER A 121 -17.56 1.33 -0.29
N THR A 122 -17.59 0.03 -0.27
CA THR A 122 -17.51 -0.83 -1.43
C THR A 122 -18.48 -0.40 -2.52
N GLY A 123 -17.99 -0.17 -3.72
CA GLY A 123 -18.80 0.10 -4.90
C GLY A 123 -18.50 1.39 -5.68
N ALA A 124 -17.71 2.32 -5.15
CA ALA A 124 -17.28 3.47 -5.92
C ALA A 124 -16.06 3.11 -6.79
N PRO A 125 -16.01 3.46 -8.08
CA PRO A 125 -14.86 3.19 -8.91
C PRO A 125 -13.62 3.90 -8.33
N LEU A 126 -12.48 3.24 -8.39
CA LEU A 126 -11.21 3.89 -8.11
C LEU A 126 -11.10 5.16 -8.93
N PRO A 127 -10.58 6.26 -8.38
CA PRO A 127 -10.10 7.31 -9.24
C PRO A 127 -9.11 6.65 -10.20
N THR A 128 -9.48 6.58 -11.47
CA THR A 128 -8.61 6.04 -12.49
C THR A 128 -7.35 6.90 -12.51
N PRO A 129 -6.19 6.34 -12.26
CA PRO A 129 -4.98 7.08 -12.54
C PRO A 129 -5.01 7.41 -14.03
N LYS A 130 -4.74 8.67 -14.36
CA LYS A 130 -4.46 9.02 -15.74
C LYS A 130 -3.49 7.99 -16.31
N PRO A 131 -3.65 7.59 -17.58
CA PRO A 131 -2.83 6.56 -18.16
C PRO A 131 -1.35 6.86 -17.87
N LYS A 132 -0.74 5.98 -17.15
CA LYS A 132 0.69 6.04 -16.88
C LYS A 132 1.37 6.01 -18.23
N SER A 133 2.05 7.07 -18.57
CA SER A 133 3.13 6.92 -19.53
C SER A 133 3.93 5.69 -19.11
N THR A 134 4.12 4.81 -20.04
CA THR A 134 4.73 3.49 -19.92
C THR A 134 6.17 3.60 -19.39
N GLN A 135 6.32 3.91 -18.11
CA GLN A 135 7.61 3.74 -17.49
C GLN A 135 7.50 2.66 -16.42
N PRO A 136 8.31 1.63 -16.50
CA PRO A 136 8.33 0.61 -15.48
C PRO A 136 8.58 1.28 -14.14
N ALA A 137 7.75 0.94 -13.17
CA ALA A 137 7.94 1.37 -11.79
C ALA A 137 9.26 0.82 -11.28
N THR A 138 10.32 1.54 -11.57
CA THR A 138 11.66 1.18 -11.17
C THR A 138 11.93 1.81 -9.83
N THR A 139 12.23 0.97 -8.87
CA THR A 139 12.73 1.35 -7.55
C THR A 139 11.83 2.29 -6.76
N LYS A 140 10.79 1.75 -6.17
CA LYS A 140 10.01 2.40 -5.13
C LYS A 140 10.67 2.34 -3.77
N LYS A 141 11.96 2.16 -3.72
CA LYS A 141 12.60 1.82 -2.48
C LYS A 141 14.05 2.21 -2.51
N PRO A 142 14.59 2.76 -1.42
CA PRO A 142 16.01 2.88 -1.27
C PRO A 142 16.67 1.51 -1.49
N PRO A 143 17.84 1.47 -2.08
CA PRO A 143 18.59 0.23 -2.19
C PRO A 143 18.83 -0.33 -0.79
N GLN A 144 18.66 -1.63 -0.68
CA GLN A 144 19.10 -2.35 0.51
C GLN A 144 20.60 -2.42 0.57
#